data_e3b6f4d3676626106a8b8832b572132f
#
_entry.id   e3b6f4d3676626106a8b8832b572132f
#
_cell.length_a   1.000
_cell.length_b   1.000
_cell.length_c   1.000
_cell.angle_alpha   90.00
_cell.angle_beta   90.00
_cell.angle_gamma   90.00
#
_symmetry.space_group_name_H-M   'P 1'
#
loop_
_entity.id
_entity.type
_entity.pdbx_description
1 polymer ?
#
loop_
_entity_poly.entity_id
_entity_poly.type
_entity_poly.pdbx_seq_one_letter_code
_entity_poly.pdbx_strand_id
1 'polypeptide(L)'
;KMFDTREGNALQQLTANGASPNAFTSNAITGYYFESTEHFEENLRTLLSFVSVPYFTRESVEKERGIIGQEIGMIEDDPNWTVFVNLLGALYEHHPIRTSVAGTVESISHITEETLYACHKAFYDPANMVLCAAGDLDPQAVCRLAREVLPTQAGPIAEKDYGPEEPSRAARGLVEEHMAVSCPIFQLGCKGDAPERGEAGLRQELLGDLACEVLLGTSTPLYARLYRDGLLNRGFSYGYDSVPGAAFLVAGGESRDPEAVRDAVAAEAARIAREGVDPALWERIKKGVYGSRVRSLNSFETLCIGQAQSFFAGSDLLRFPEMFRQITREDVEALIARWVIPERLALSVVRPGEEALA
;
A
#
# COMPACT_ATOMS: atom_id res chain seq x y z
N LYS A 1 12.97 10.86 -6.88
CA LYS A 1 12.12 10.97 -8.10
C LYS A 1 12.75 11.98 -9.03
N MET A 2 13.73 11.53 -9.81
CA MET A 2 14.43 12.42 -10.74
C MET A 2 13.68 12.40 -12.08
N PHE A 3 12.99 13.49 -12.39
CA PHE A 3 12.21 13.65 -13.63
C PHE A 3 12.99 14.39 -14.71
N ASP A 4 14.29 14.57 -14.52
CA ASP A 4 15.15 15.26 -15.49
C ASP A 4 15.50 14.31 -16.65
N THR A 5 15.49 14.88 -17.84
CA THR A 5 15.92 14.28 -19.10
C THR A 5 17.00 15.15 -19.73
N ARG A 6 17.61 14.71 -20.81
CA ARG A 6 18.56 15.56 -21.58
C ARG A 6 17.90 16.81 -22.16
N GLU A 7 16.59 16.77 -22.36
CA GLU A 7 15.80 17.82 -23.02
C GLU A 7 15.07 18.73 -22.01
N GLY A 8 15.18 18.44 -20.71
CA GLY A 8 14.53 19.19 -19.64
C GLY A 8 13.81 18.28 -18.65
N ASN A 9 12.81 18.81 -17.95
CA ASN A 9 12.07 18.08 -16.93
C ASN A 9 10.76 17.49 -17.48
N ALA A 10 10.60 16.17 -17.41
CA ALA A 10 9.44 15.47 -17.95
C ALA A 10 8.11 15.90 -17.31
N LEU A 11 8.08 16.17 -15.99
CA LEU A 11 6.87 16.68 -15.32
C LEU A 11 6.43 18.03 -15.88
N GLN A 12 7.38 18.92 -16.12
CA GLN A 12 7.07 20.24 -16.69
C GLN A 12 6.52 20.12 -18.11
N GLN A 13 7.06 19.21 -18.93
CA GLN A 13 6.55 18.96 -20.29
C GLN A 13 5.12 18.42 -20.25
N LEU A 14 4.83 17.43 -19.40
CA LEU A 14 3.49 16.87 -19.22
C LEU A 14 2.51 17.95 -18.75
N THR A 15 2.91 18.76 -17.76
CA THR A 15 2.07 19.85 -17.25
C THR A 15 1.82 20.93 -18.30
N ALA A 16 2.81 21.28 -19.11
CA ALA A 16 2.66 22.24 -20.20
C ALA A 16 1.66 21.78 -21.27
N ASN A 17 1.52 20.46 -21.45
CA ASN A 17 0.51 19.83 -22.31
C ASN A 17 -0.85 19.61 -21.61
N GLY A 18 -1.10 20.23 -20.46
CA GLY A 18 -2.36 20.13 -19.74
C GLY A 18 -2.58 18.80 -19.01
N ALA A 19 -1.55 17.98 -18.85
CA ALA A 19 -1.63 16.76 -18.06
C ALA A 19 -1.41 17.03 -16.57
N SER A 20 -1.96 16.16 -15.73
CA SER A 20 -1.69 16.07 -14.29
C SER A 20 -0.82 14.83 -14.02
N PRO A 21 0.53 14.97 -14.06
CA PRO A 21 1.44 13.86 -13.84
C PRO A 21 1.66 13.61 -12.36
N ASN A 22 1.88 12.34 -12.00
CA ASN A 22 2.30 11.97 -10.66
C ASN A 22 3.15 10.69 -10.69
N ALA A 23 3.78 10.38 -9.56
CA ALA A 23 4.52 9.13 -9.36
C ALA A 23 4.49 8.72 -7.90
N PHE A 24 4.52 7.42 -7.67
CA PHE A 24 4.61 6.85 -6.32
C PHE A 24 5.57 5.67 -6.30
N THR A 25 6.10 5.40 -5.13
CA THR A 25 6.84 4.17 -4.81
C THR A 25 6.23 3.55 -3.56
N SER A 26 5.89 2.28 -3.67
CA SER A 26 5.46 1.45 -2.54
C SER A 26 6.50 0.35 -2.26
N ASN A 27 6.22 -0.52 -1.31
CA ASN A 27 7.08 -1.65 -0.99
C ASN A 27 7.24 -2.67 -2.14
N ALA A 28 6.36 -2.65 -3.15
CA ALA A 28 6.33 -3.66 -4.20
C ALA A 28 6.46 -3.09 -5.62
N ILE A 29 5.97 -1.88 -5.86
CA ILE A 29 5.94 -1.27 -7.19
C ILE A 29 6.30 0.21 -7.15
N THR A 30 6.83 0.70 -8.28
CA THR A 30 6.91 2.13 -8.60
C THR A 30 6.00 2.42 -9.78
N GLY A 31 5.13 3.41 -9.66
CA GLY A 31 4.24 3.86 -10.72
C GLY A 31 4.55 5.28 -11.16
N TYR A 32 4.50 5.51 -12.48
CA TYR A 32 4.54 6.82 -13.11
C TYR A 32 3.30 6.95 -13.97
N TYR A 33 2.53 8.00 -13.79
CA TYR A 33 1.28 8.16 -14.51
C TYR A 33 0.93 9.61 -14.76
N PHE A 34 0.01 9.85 -15.64
CA PHE A 34 -0.64 11.13 -15.85
C PHE A 34 -2.12 10.94 -16.16
N GLU A 35 -2.89 11.97 -15.90
CA GLU A 35 -4.26 12.16 -16.41
C GLU A 35 -4.28 13.36 -17.33
N SER A 36 -4.94 13.27 -18.47
CA SER A 36 -5.10 14.39 -19.40
C SER A 36 -6.39 14.28 -20.19
N THR A 37 -6.92 15.41 -20.64
CA THR A 37 -8.07 15.50 -21.55
C THR A 37 -7.65 15.75 -23.00
N GLU A 38 -6.42 16.21 -23.20
CA GLU A 38 -5.85 16.56 -24.51
C GLU A 38 -4.40 16.08 -24.62
N HIS A 39 -3.82 16.09 -25.81
CA HIS A 39 -2.42 15.75 -26.07
C HIS A 39 -1.98 14.38 -25.56
N PHE A 40 -2.89 13.39 -25.55
CA PHE A 40 -2.62 12.08 -24.95
C PHE A 40 -1.39 11.38 -25.56
N GLU A 41 -1.25 11.35 -26.89
CA GLU A 41 -0.13 10.67 -27.56
C GLU A 41 1.22 11.33 -27.26
N GLU A 42 1.28 12.66 -27.19
CA GLU A 42 2.49 13.43 -26.87
C GLU A 42 2.87 13.19 -25.40
N ASN A 43 1.89 13.21 -24.50
CA ASN A 43 2.08 12.94 -23.10
C ASN A 43 2.54 11.49 -22.84
N LEU A 44 1.92 10.52 -23.53
CA LEU A 44 2.33 9.12 -23.44
C LEU A 44 3.75 8.91 -23.97
N ARG A 45 4.12 9.57 -25.07
CA ARG A 45 5.48 9.53 -25.62
C ARG A 45 6.49 10.09 -24.61
N THR A 46 6.19 11.23 -24.00
CA THR A 46 7.03 11.84 -22.95
C THR A 46 7.20 10.89 -21.77
N LEU A 47 6.12 10.31 -21.24
CA LEU A 47 6.17 9.38 -20.12
C LEU A 47 7.00 8.13 -20.45
N LEU A 48 6.74 7.49 -21.59
CA LEU A 48 7.45 6.28 -22.00
C LEU A 48 8.95 6.54 -22.25
N SER A 49 9.28 7.67 -22.87
CA SER A 49 10.68 8.08 -23.10
C SER A 49 11.39 8.33 -21.77
N PHE A 50 10.74 9.02 -20.84
CA PHE A 50 11.28 9.32 -19.52
C PHE A 50 11.60 8.05 -18.73
N VAL A 51 10.65 7.09 -18.66
CA VAL A 51 10.87 5.85 -17.87
C VAL A 51 11.88 4.91 -18.53
N SER A 52 12.07 5.00 -19.86
CA SER A 52 12.95 4.09 -20.62
C SER A 52 14.40 4.59 -20.73
N VAL A 53 14.60 5.91 -20.69
CA VAL A 53 15.92 6.52 -20.92
C VAL A 53 16.37 7.26 -19.66
N PRO A 54 17.19 6.61 -18.81
CA PRO A 54 17.67 7.21 -17.59
C PRO A 54 18.64 8.37 -17.89
N TYR A 55 18.52 9.45 -17.12
CA TYR A 55 19.44 10.56 -17.14
C TYR A 55 19.81 11.00 -15.74
N PHE A 56 20.93 10.51 -15.24
CA PHE A 56 21.44 10.82 -13.92
C PHE A 56 22.82 11.44 -14.05
N THR A 57 23.04 12.57 -13.40
CA THR A 57 24.33 13.20 -13.28
C THR A 57 24.74 13.28 -11.82
N ARG A 58 26.02 13.30 -11.54
CA ARG A 58 26.52 13.44 -10.16
C ARG A 58 25.90 14.65 -9.46
N GLU A 59 25.82 15.79 -10.16
CA GLU A 59 25.26 17.02 -9.61
C GLU A 59 23.76 16.87 -9.28
N SER A 60 22.97 16.27 -10.19
CA SER A 60 21.55 16.04 -9.94
C SER A 60 21.30 15.06 -8.81
N VAL A 61 22.11 14.00 -8.68
CA VAL A 61 22.03 13.03 -7.58
C VAL A 61 22.40 13.67 -6.23
N GLU A 62 23.46 14.47 -6.17
CA GLU A 62 23.86 15.18 -4.95
C GLU A 62 22.77 16.17 -4.49
N LYS A 63 22.18 16.91 -5.42
CA LYS A 63 21.07 17.83 -5.15
C LYS A 63 19.84 17.07 -4.60
N GLU A 64 19.46 16.00 -5.28
CA GLU A 64 18.28 15.20 -4.89
C GLU A 64 18.46 14.52 -3.53
N ARG A 65 19.67 14.02 -3.22
CA ARG A 65 19.97 13.49 -1.86
C ARG A 65 19.73 14.52 -0.77
N GLY A 66 20.07 15.79 -1.01
CA GLY A 66 19.79 16.88 -0.07
C GLY A 66 18.29 17.08 0.15
N ILE A 67 17.49 17.04 -0.93
CA ILE A 67 16.03 17.17 -0.85
C ILE A 67 15.40 15.96 -0.14
N ILE A 68 15.78 14.74 -0.52
CA ILE A 68 15.29 13.51 0.11
C ILE A 68 15.70 13.43 1.58
N GLY A 69 16.90 13.90 1.94
CA GLY A 69 17.34 13.95 3.34
C GLY A 69 16.44 14.85 4.20
N GLN A 70 15.97 15.98 3.67
CA GLN A 70 14.98 16.82 4.34
C GLN A 70 13.62 16.14 4.41
N GLU A 71 13.19 15.46 3.33
CA GLU A 71 11.94 14.69 3.31
C GLU A 71 11.95 13.58 4.36
N ILE A 72 13.06 12.85 4.50
CA ILE A 72 13.24 11.82 5.55
C ILE A 72 13.08 12.44 6.94
N GLY A 73 13.72 13.58 7.22
CA GLY A 73 13.57 14.26 8.50
C GLY A 73 12.11 14.65 8.79
N MET A 74 11.39 15.17 7.79
CA MET A 74 9.96 15.49 7.95
C MET A 74 9.11 14.25 8.21
N ILE A 75 9.44 13.12 7.58
CA ILE A 75 8.73 11.85 7.75
C ILE A 75 9.01 11.25 9.14
N GLU A 76 10.24 11.34 9.62
CA GLU A 76 10.64 10.89 10.97
C GLU A 76 9.96 11.70 12.09
N ASP A 77 9.63 12.96 11.83
CA ASP A 77 8.87 13.82 12.74
C ASP A 77 7.34 13.59 12.67
N ASP A 78 6.84 12.80 11.71
CA ASP A 78 5.40 12.50 11.60
C ASP A 78 5.01 11.29 12.48
N PRO A 79 4.22 11.49 13.54
CA PRO A 79 3.83 10.40 14.44
C PRO A 79 2.96 9.34 13.77
N ASN A 80 2.20 9.69 12.72
CA ASN A 80 1.39 8.71 11.98
C ASN A 80 2.28 7.80 11.13
N TRP A 81 3.35 8.33 10.55
CA TRP A 81 4.33 7.53 9.84
C TRP A 81 5.11 6.63 10.81
N THR A 82 5.61 7.20 11.89
CA THR A 82 6.37 6.49 12.91
C THR A 82 5.59 5.31 13.49
N VAL A 83 4.33 5.53 13.89
CA VAL A 83 3.50 4.45 14.44
C VAL A 83 3.25 3.33 13.43
N PHE A 84 3.15 3.64 12.13
CA PHE A 84 2.94 2.66 11.09
C PHE A 84 4.21 1.86 10.76
N VAL A 85 5.37 2.52 10.63
CA VAL A 85 6.65 1.82 10.39
C VAL A 85 7.00 0.93 11.58
N ASN A 86 6.79 1.41 12.82
CA ASN A 86 6.99 0.62 14.03
C ASN A 86 6.06 -0.60 14.07
N LEU A 87 4.81 -0.47 13.61
CA LEU A 87 3.90 -1.61 13.47
C LEU A 87 4.46 -2.66 12.52
N LEU A 88 4.93 -2.26 11.34
CA LEU A 88 5.49 -3.20 10.36
C LEU A 88 6.73 -3.91 10.93
N GLY A 89 7.59 -3.19 11.67
CA GLY A 89 8.72 -3.76 12.39
C GLY A 89 8.32 -4.66 13.57
N ALA A 90 7.10 -4.51 14.10
CA ALA A 90 6.55 -5.40 15.12
C ALA A 90 5.87 -6.65 14.52
N LEU A 91 5.30 -6.55 13.33
CA LEU A 91 4.67 -7.67 12.64
C LEU A 91 5.72 -8.61 12.00
N TYR A 92 6.76 -8.05 11.36
CA TYR A 92 7.69 -8.81 10.52
C TYR A 92 9.10 -8.86 11.12
N GLU A 93 9.70 -10.06 11.11
CA GLU A 93 11.05 -10.31 11.62
C GLU A 93 12.12 -10.18 10.53
N HIS A 94 11.82 -10.66 9.32
CA HIS A 94 12.75 -10.75 8.21
C HIS A 94 12.34 -9.95 6.98
N HIS A 95 11.04 -9.92 6.66
CA HIS A 95 10.53 -9.36 5.42
C HIS A 95 10.88 -7.86 5.28
N PRO A 96 11.35 -7.39 4.09
CA PRO A 96 11.77 -6.00 3.87
C PRO A 96 10.68 -4.95 4.14
N ILE A 97 9.40 -5.31 4.16
CA ILE A 97 8.28 -4.41 4.47
C ILE A 97 8.44 -3.71 5.83
N ARG A 98 9.22 -4.28 6.74
CA ARG A 98 9.55 -3.72 8.05
C ARG A 98 10.41 -2.45 8.00
N THR A 99 10.96 -2.15 6.83
CA THR A 99 11.87 -1.01 6.63
C THR A 99 11.14 0.10 5.91
N SER A 100 11.36 1.34 6.33
CA SER A 100 10.78 2.51 5.66
C SER A 100 11.17 2.56 4.18
N VAL A 101 10.19 2.77 3.30
CA VAL A 101 10.41 2.96 1.85
C VAL A 101 11.27 4.20 1.56
N ALA A 102 11.21 5.21 2.43
CA ALA A 102 12.03 6.41 2.29
C ALA A 102 13.53 6.14 2.54
N GLY A 103 13.87 5.04 3.21
CA GLY A 103 15.21 4.77 3.67
C GLY A 103 15.61 5.65 4.87
N THR A 104 16.90 5.81 5.08
CA THR A 104 17.50 6.70 6.11
C THR A 104 18.50 7.66 5.46
N VAL A 105 18.83 8.77 6.11
CA VAL A 105 19.85 9.71 5.64
C VAL A 105 21.19 8.98 5.39
N GLU A 106 21.54 8.02 6.24
CA GLU A 106 22.72 7.19 6.06
C GLU A 106 22.62 6.33 4.78
N SER A 107 21.51 5.60 4.59
CA SER A 107 21.35 4.71 3.43
C SER A 107 21.38 5.47 2.10
N ILE A 108 20.74 6.64 2.02
CA ILE A 108 20.74 7.45 0.78
C ILE A 108 22.10 8.10 0.50
N SER A 109 22.96 8.29 1.53
CA SER A 109 24.30 8.86 1.36
C SER A 109 25.21 8.02 0.45
N HIS A 110 24.95 6.71 0.38
CA HIS A 110 25.69 5.75 -0.46
C HIS A 110 25.18 5.66 -1.91
N ILE A 111 24.07 6.34 -2.24
CA ILE A 111 23.52 6.30 -3.59
C ILE A 111 24.33 7.23 -4.50
N THR A 112 24.82 6.68 -5.61
CA THR A 112 25.56 7.39 -6.66
C THR A 112 24.82 7.29 -7.99
N GLU A 113 25.26 8.05 -8.99
CA GLU A 113 24.74 7.93 -10.35
C GLU A 113 24.92 6.51 -10.92
N GLU A 114 26.04 5.85 -10.62
CA GLU A 114 26.28 4.47 -11.08
C GLU A 114 25.28 3.50 -10.43
N THR A 115 24.98 3.68 -9.13
CA THR A 115 23.97 2.89 -8.43
C THR A 115 22.62 3.06 -9.08
N LEU A 116 22.22 4.31 -9.42
CA LEU A 116 20.94 4.58 -10.07
C LEU A 116 20.86 4.00 -11.48
N TYR A 117 21.93 4.09 -12.27
CA TYR A 117 21.98 3.44 -13.59
C TYR A 117 21.91 1.91 -13.48
N ALA A 118 22.56 1.31 -12.49
CA ALA A 118 22.48 -0.12 -12.25
C ALA A 118 21.07 -0.56 -11.83
N CYS A 119 20.43 0.18 -10.93
CA CYS A 119 19.05 -0.05 -10.53
C CYS A 119 18.07 0.12 -11.71
N HIS A 120 18.23 1.18 -12.50
CA HIS A 120 17.40 1.37 -13.68
C HIS A 120 17.52 0.20 -14.65
N LYS A 121 18.74 -0.22 -14.96
CA LYS A 121 18.99 -1.37 -15.85
C LYS A 121 18.37 -2.67 -15.33
N ALA A 122 18.34 -2.87 -14.00
CA ALA A 122 17.81 -4.10 -13.40
C ALA A 122 16.27 -4.11 -13.34
N PHE A 123 15.63 -2.96 -13.07
CA PHE A 123 14.21 -2.90 -12.74
C PHE A 123 13.33 -2.26 -13.81
N TYR A 124 13.89 -1.39 -14.67
CA TYR A 124 13.14 -0.68 -15.72
C TYR A 124 13.27 -1.40 -17.08
N ASP A 125 13.41 -2.71 -17.04
CA ASP A 125 13.36 -3.54 -18.23
C ASP A 125 11.90 -3.74 -18.66
N PRO A 126 11.58 -3.71 -19.98
CA PRO A 126 10.21 -3.94 -20.47
C PRO A 126 9.58 -5.25 -19.98
N ALA A 127 10.38 -6.29 -19.71
CA ALA A 127 9.88 -7.55 -19.14
C ALA A 127 9.37 -7.39 -17.68
N ASN A 128 9.82 -6.35 -16.96
CA ASN A 128 9.45 -6.05 -15.59
C ASN A 128 8.50 -4.84 -15.47
N MET A 129 7.90 -4.41 -16.58
CA MET A 129 7.02 -3.24 -16.64
C MET A 129 5.65 -3.60 -17.20
N VAL A 130 4.64 -2.84 -16.84
CA VAL A 130 3.29 -2.90 -17.41
C VAL A 130 2.81 -1.50 -17.74
N LEU A 131 2.20 -1.34 -18.90
CA LEU A 131 1.50 -0.11 -19.29
C LEU A 131 0.01 -0.35 -19.16
N CYS A 132 -0.64 0.42 -18.31
CA CYS A 132 -2.09 0.44 -18.16
C CYS A 132 -2.62 1.79 -18.66
N ALA A 133 -3.67 1.78 -19.46
CA ALA A 133 -4.33 2.98 -19.94
C ALA A 133 -5.85 2.80 -19.88
N ALA A 134 -6.56 3.84 -19.43
CA ALA A 134 -8.02 3.85 -19.35
C ALA A 134 -8.55 5.20 -19.86
N GLY A 135 -9.63 5.15 -20.64
CA GLY A 135 -10.25 6.33 -21.22
C GLY A 135 -10.84 6.07 -22.60
N ASP A 136 -11.19 7.13 -23.32
CA ASP A 136 -11.60 7.07 -24.73
C ASP A 136 -10.35 7.00 -25.64
N LEU A 137 -9.78 5.80 -25.75
CA LEU A 137 -8.49 5.53 -26.37
C LEU A 137 -8.61 4.43 -27.44
N ASP A 138 -7.82 4.56 -28.53
CA ASP A 138 -7.56 3.45 -29.43
C ASP A 138 -6.44 2.56 -28.86
N PRO A 139 -6.73 1.33 -28.39
CA PRO A 139 -5.70 0.45 -27.85
C PRO A 139 -4.59 0.13 -28.83
N GLN A 140 -4.90 0.11 -30.14
CA GLN A 140 -3.90 -0.16 -31.15
C GLN A 140 -2.94 1.02 -31.35
N ALA A 141 -3.44 2.26 -31.23
CA ALA A 141 -2.61 3.46 -31.24
C ALA A 141 -1.65 3.48 -30.04
N VAL A 142 -2.16 3.17 -28.84
CA VAL A 142 -1.33 3.05 -27.62
C VAL A 142 -0.24 1.99 -27.81
N CYS A 143 -0.59 0.82 -28.33
CA CYS A 143 0.38 -0.25 -28.59
C CYS A 143 1.41 0.12 -29.68
N ARG A 144 1.01 0.84 -30.74
CA ARG A 144 1.95 1.31 -31.77
C ARG A 144 2.95 2.28 -31.16
N LEU A 145 2.46 3.28 -30.42
CA LEU A 145 3.30 4.28 -29.77
C LEU A 145 4.30 3.65 -28.77
N ALA A 146 3.82 2.70 -27.96
CA ALA A 146 4.67 1.99 -27.03
C ALA A 146 5.80 1.22 -27.76
N ARG A 147 5.50 0.56 -28.88
CA ARG A 147 6.52 -0.16 -29.69
C ARG A 147 7.52 0.79 -30.37
N GLU A 148 7.12 2.00 -30.68
CA GLU A 148 8.03 3.02 -31.26
C GLU A 148 9.03 3.56 -30.23
N VAL A 149 8.62 3.70 -28.98
CA VAL A 149 9.38 4.38 -27.93
C VAL A 149 10.19 3.41 -27.07
N LEU A 150 9.57 2.28 -26.71
CA LEU A 150 10.19 1.33 -25.79
C LEU A 150 11.24 0.44 -26.49
N PRO A 151 12.28 0.01 -25.76
CA PRO A 151 13.24 -0.97 -26.25
C PRO A 151 12.55 -2.24 -26.75
N THR A 152 12.98 -2.77 -27.88
CA THR A 152 12.39 -3.95 -28.52
C THR A 152 12.89 -5.28 -27.94
N GLN A 153 13.96 -5.27 -27.19
CA GLN A 153 14.54 -6.46 -26.57
C GLN A 153 14.35 -6.38 -25.06
N ALA A 154 13.66 -7.36 -24.50
CA ALA A 154 13.54 -7.54 -23.07
C ALA A 154 14.76 -8.30 -22.53
N GLY A 155 15.25 -7.84 -21.37
CA GLY A 155 16.29 -8.53 -20.61
C GLY A 155 15.71 -9.55 -19.63
N PRO A 156 16.55 -10.19 -18.81
CA PRO A 156 16.07 -11.04 -17.73
C PRO A 156 15.43 -10.20 -16.63
N ILE A 157 14.30 -10.68 -16.10
CA ILE A 157 13.69 -10.08 -14.92
C ILE A 157 14.61 -10.34 -13.71
N ALA A 158 14.92 -9.28 -12.94
CA ALA A 158 15.70 -9.40 -11.73
C ALA A 158 14.99 -10.31 -10.71
N GLU A 159 15.74 -11.27 -10.17
CA GLU A 159 15.24 -12.11 -9.08
C GLU A 159 15.07 -11.27 -7.81
N LYS A 160 13.95 -11.49 -7.12
CA LYS A 160 13.60 -10.75 -5.90
C LYS A 160 13.84 -11.64 -4.69
N ASP A 161 14.69 -11.18 -3.78
CA ASP A 161 14.94 -11.83 -2.50
C ASP A 161 14.21 -11.06 -1.39
N TYR A 162 13.25 -11.72 -0.76
CA TYR A 162 12.50 -11.17 0.37
C TYR A 162 13.05 -11.62 1.73
N GLY A 163 14.21 -12.28 1.75
CA GLY A 163 14.83 -12.82 2.94
C GLY A 163 14.34 -14.21 3.32
N PRO A 164 14.69 -14.68 4.54
CA PRO A 164 14.25 -15.97 5.07
C PRO A 164 12.72 -16.07 5.19
N GLU A 165 12.22 -17.30 5.32
CA GLU A 165 10.81 -17.54 5.58
C GLU A 165 10.34 -16.81 6.84
N GLU A 166 9.23 -16.10 6.71
CA GLU A 166 8.68 -15.24 7.74
C GLU A 166 7.84 -16.06 8.73
N PRO A 167 8.11 -16.00 10.06
CA PRO A 167 7.28 -16.69 11.05
C PRO A 167 5.82 -16.24 10.97
N SER A 168 4.86 -17.14 11.20
CA SER A 168 3.43 -16.82 11.18
C SER A 168 3.00 -15.91 12.35
N ARG A 169 3.78 -15.87 13.44
CA ARG A 169 3.55 -14.98 14.59
C ARG A 169 4.08 -13.57 14.32
N ALA A 170 3.57 -12.58 15.02
CA ALA A 170 4.17 -11.25 15.10
C ALA A 170 5.56 -11.32 15.75
N ALA A 171 6.50 -10.51 15.28
CA ALA A 171 7.83 -10.43 15.85
C ALA A 171 7.82 -9.84 17.28
N ARG A 172 6.94 -8.89 17.53
CA ARG A 172 6.71 -8.25 18.83
C ARG A 172 5.24 -7.90 19.02
N GLY A 173 4.70 -8.09 20.22
CA GLY A 173 3.29 -7.80 20.52
C GLY A 173 3.01 -6.32 20.81
N LEU A 174 4.02 -5.55 21.22
CA LEU A 174 3.90 -4.12 21.53
C LEU A 174 5.19 -3.38 21.20
N VAL A 175 5.03 -2.19 20.62
CA VAL A 175 6.10 -1.19 20.43
C VAL A 175 5.55 0.16 20.83
N GLU A 176 6.30 0.90 21.64
CA GLU A 176 5.93 2.22 22.12
C GLU A 176 7.04 3.23 21.82
N GLU A 177 6.63 4.45 21.46
CA GLU A 177 7.51 5.58 21.23
C GLU A 177 6.88 6.86 21.79
N HIS A 178 7.69 7.85 22.17
CA HIS A 178 7.21 9.11 22.71
C HIS A 178 7.54 10.23 21.74
N MET A 179 6.51 10.99 21.34
CA MET A 179 6.63 12.13 20.43
C MET A 179 5.77 13.31 20.92
N ALA A 180 5.86 14.45 20.24
CA ALA A 180 5.08 15.65 20.55
C ALA A 180 3.62 15.51 20.04
N VAL A 181 2.83 14.65 20.70
CA VAL A 181 1.40 14.43 20.41
C VAL A 181 0.57 14.75 21.64
N SER A 182 -0.69 15.17 21.45
CA SER A 182 -1.62 15.49 22.54
C SER A 182 -2.43 14.30 23.04
N CYS A 183 -2.59 13.28 22.19
CA CYS A 183 -3.32 12.05 22.48
C CYS A 183 -2.51 10.88 21.92
N PRO A 184 -2.51 9.70 22.55
CA PRO A 184 -1.84 8.54 21.97
C PRO A 184 -2.39 8.21 20.58
N ILE A 185 -1.48 8.03 19.62
CA ILE A 185 -1.76 7.55 18.27
C ILE A 185 -1.36 6.09 18.21
N PHE A 186 -2.20 5.23 17.64
CA PHE A 186 -1.93 3.81 17.60
C PHE A 186 -2.18 3.19 16.23
N GLN A 187 -1.49 2.10 15.99
CA GLN A 187 -1.76 1.14 14.91
C GLN A 187 -1.77 -0.27 15.50
N LEU A 188 -2.89 -0.95 15.33
CA LEU A 188 -3.05 -2.37 15.64
C LEU A 188 -2.92 -3.15 14.34
N GLY A 189 -1.99 -4.08 14.28
CA GLY A 189 -1.80 -4.96 13.13
C GLY A 189 -2.11 -6.41 13.48
N CYS A 190 -2.58 -7.14 12.48
CA CYS A 190 -2.76 -8.57 12.56
C CYS A 190 -2.04 -9.22 11.37
N LYS A 191 -1.00 -10.01 11.64
CA LYS A 191 -0.21 -10.68 10.61
C LYS A 191 -1.02 -11.75 9.89
N GLY A 192 -1.19 -11.59 8.59
CA GLY A 192 -1.83 -12.55 7.69
C GLY A 192 -0.84 -13.58 7.14
N ASP A 193 -1.36 -14.51 6.37
CA ASP A 193 -0.53 -15.42 5.57
C ASP A 193 -0.09 -14.68 4.28
N ALA A 194 1.12 -14.97 3.81
CA ALA A 194 1.62 -14.41 2.56
C ALA A 194 0.63 -14.69 1.40
N PRO A 195 0.33 -13.69 0.56
CA PRO A 195 -0.62 -13.88 -0.53
C PRO A 195 -0.05 -14.83 -1.59
N GLU A 196 -0.89 -15.71 -2.09
CA GLU A 196 -0.58 -16.50 -3.28
C GLU A 196 -0.65 -15.62 -4.54
N ARG A 197 -0.12 -16.12 -5.64
CA ARG A 197 -0.26 -15.45 -6.94
C ARG A 197 -1.58 -15.82 -7.62
N GLY A 198 -2.03 -14.95 -8.49
CA GLY A 198 -3.21 -15.20 -9.31
C GLY A 198 -4.53 -15.02 -8.58
N GLU A 199 -5.53 -15.80 -8.96
CA GLU A 199 -6.88 -15.68 -8.42
C GLU A 199 -6.96 -15.98 -6.90
N ALA A 200 -6.10 -16.84 -6.38
CA ALA A 200 -6.03 -17.12 -4.94
C ALA A 200 -5.64 -15.87 -4.14
N GLY A 201 -4.65 -15.10 -4.62
CA GLY A 201 -4.25 -13.83 -4.00
C GLY A 201 -5.36 -12.78 -4.08
N LEU A 202 -6.01 -12.63 -5.24
CA LEU A 202 -7.17 -11.73 -5.35
C LEU A 202 -8.31 -12.14 -4.42
N ARG A 203 -8.58 -13.46 -4.27
CA ARG A 203 -9.57 -13.94 -3.33
C ARG A 203 -9.20 -13.61 -1.87
N GLN A 204 -7.92 -13.76 -1.52
CA GLN A 204 -7.44 -13.40 -0.18
C GLN A 204 -7.59 -11.89 0.09
N GLU A 205 -7.31 -11.03 -0.87
CA GLU A 205 -7.53 -9.58 -0.77
C GLU A 205 -9.01 -9.26 -0.51
N LEU A 206 -9.91 -9.84 -1.29
CA LEU A 206 -11.35 -9.66 -1.12
C LEU A 206 -11.85 -10.15 0.25
N LEU A 207 -11.30 -11.26 0.74
CA LEU A 207 -11.57 -11.79 2.07
C LEU A 207 -11.04 -10.88 3.17
N GLY A 208 -9.83 -10.34 2.99
CA GLY A 208 -9.21 -9.39 3.93
C GLY A 208 -10.04 -8.11 4.10
N ASP A 209 -10.50 -7.53 2.99
CA ASP A 209 -11.38 -6.36 3.02
C ASP A 209 -12.70 -6.64 3.74
N LEU A 210 -13.33 -7.78 3.42
CA LEU A 210 -14.57 -8.18 4.09
C LEU A 210 -14.35 -8.46 5.58
N ALA A 211 -13.21 -9.06 5.96
CA ALA A 211 -12.87 -9.30 7.35
C ALA A 211 -12.67 -8.00 8.13
N CYS A 212 -12.00 -7.00 7.53
CA CYS A 212 -11.87 -5.67 8.11
C CYS A 212 -13.24 -5.02 8.34
N GLU A 213 -14.11 -5.03 7.35
CA GLU A 213 -15.45 -4.45 7.46
C GLU A 213 -16.34 -5.18 8.48
N VAL A 214 -16.26 -6.51 8.55
CA VAL A 214 -17.03 -7.32 9.51
C VAL A 214 -16.56 -7.10 10.94
N LEU A 215 -15.25 -6.95 11.15
CA LEU A 215 -14.68 -6.81 12.48
C LEU A 215 -14.69 -5.35 12.96
N LEU A 216 -14.33 -4.41 12.09
CA LEU A 216 -13.96 -3.03 12.44
C LEU A 216 -14.87 -1.97 11.81
N GLY A 217 -15.73 -2.37 10.88
CA GLY A 217 -16.56 -1.45 10.10
C GLY A 217 -17.46 -0.56 10.97
N THR A 218 -17.68 0.67 10.55
CA THR A 218 -18.46 1.68 11.28
C THR A 218 -19.90 1.27 11.58
N SER A 219 -20.42 0.25 10.89
CA SER A 219 -21.75 -0.32 11.10
C SER A 219 -21.78 -1.51 12.07
N THR A 220 -20.63 -1.88 12.66
CA THR A 220 -20.52 -3.01 13.59
C THR A 220 -20.85 -2.62 15.03
N PRO A 221 -21.34 -3.59 15.85
CA PRO A 221 -21.55 -3.36 17.27
C PRO A 221 -20.25 -3.01 18.03
N LEU A 222 -19.10 -3.58 17.61
CA LEU A 222 -17.78 -3.27 18.19
C LEU A 222 -17.44 -1.79 18.02
N TYR A 223 -17.48 -1.29 16.78
CA TYR A 223 -17.20 0.13 16.50
C TYR A 223 -18.14 1.05 17.29
N ALA A 224 -19.45 0.77 17.26
CA ALA A 224 -20.44 1.59 17.95
C ALA A 224 -20.21 1.65 19.47
N ARG A 225 -19.74 0.56 20.08
CA ARG A 225 -19.37 0.49 21.50
C ARG A 225 -18.11 1.32 21.77
N LEU A 226 -17.02 1.06 21.04
CA LEU A 226 -15.75 1.75 21.25
C LEU A 226 -15.87 3.27 21.00
N TYR A 227 -16.64 3.67 19.99
CA TYR A 227 -16.93 5.08 19.73
C TYR A 227 -17.73 5.74 20.86
N ARG A 228 -18.77 5.09 21.37
CA ARG A 228 -19.58 5.57 22.51
C ARG A 228 -18.75 5.70 23.77
N ASP A 229 -17.85 4.75 24.00
CA ASP A 229 -16.98 4.73 25.18
C ASP A 229 -15.81 5.73 25.05
N GLY A 230 -15.70 6.46 23.93
CA GLY A 230 -14.67 7.45 23.66
C GLY A 230 -13.27 6.83 23.47
N LEU A 231 -13.22 5.56 23.08
CA LEU A 231 -11.97 4.85 22.74
C LEU A 231 -11.60 4.99 21.26
N LEU A 232 -12.56 5.34 20.41
CA LEU A 232 -12.35 5.67 19.00
C LEU A 232 -12.99 7.01 18.66
N ASN A 233 -12.45 7.67 17.66
CA ASN A 233 -12.99 8.87 17.05
C ASN A 233 -13.25 8.68 15.55
N ARG A 234 -13.63 9.74 14.83
CA ARG A 234 -13.89 9.69 13.38
C ARG A 234 -12.64 9.49 12.53
N GLY A 235 -11.46 9.68 13.09
CA GLY A 235 -10.17 9.43 12.45
C GLY A 235 -9.76 7.96 12.45
N PHE A 236 -10.51 7.08 13.12
CA PHE A 236 -10.24 5.65 13.10
C PHE A 236 -10.37 5.08 11.68
N SER A 237 -9.34 4.41 11.23
CA SER A 237 -9.26 3.75 9.93
C SER A 237 -8.86 2.30 10.07
N TYR A 238 -9.18 1.50 9.07
CA TYR A 238 -8.82 0.08 9.01
C TYR A 238 -8.73 -0.37 7.56
N GLY A 239 -8.01 -1.44 7.32
CA GLY A 239 -7.89 -2.03 6.00
C GLY A 239 -7.10 -3.33 6.00
N TYR A 240 -7.10 -3.97 4.85
CA TYR A 240 -6.20 -5.06 4.50
C TYR A 240 -5.12 -4.52 3.56
N ASP A 241 -3.89 -4.95 3.79
CA ASP A 241 -2.78 -4.64 2.89
C ASP A 241 -1.95 -5.90 2.63
N SER A 242 -1.38 -5.99 1.42
CA SER A 242 -0.53 -7.10 1.04
C SER A 242 0.51 -6.72 0.00
N VAL A 243 1.66 -7.35 0.13
CA VAL A 243 2.74 -7.32 -0.86
C VAL A 243 3.24 -8.75 -1.07
N PRO A 244 4.01 -9.04 -2.11
CA PRO A 244 4.61 -10.37 -2.26
C PRO A 244 5.35 -10.78 -0.99
N GLY A 245 4.95 -11.89 -0.38
CA GLY A 245 5.54 -12.43 0.85
C GLY A 245 4.96 -11.91 2.17
N ALA A 246 4.12 -10.89 2.17
CA ALA A 246 3.54 -10.33 3.40
C ALA A 246 2.08 -9.87 3.21
N ALA A 247 1.25 -10.09 4.23
CA ALA A 247 -0.11 -9.55 4.30
C ALA A 247 -0.51 -9.27 5.74
N PHE A 248 -1.36 -8.28 5.98
CA PHE A 248 -1.83 -7.93 7.31
C PHE A 248 -3.16 -7.17 7.27
N LEU A 249 -3.93 -7.31 8.34
CA LEU A 249 -5.00 -6.38 8.65
C LEU A 249 -4.39 -5.27 9.50
N VAL A 250 -4.83 -4.05 9.30
CA VAL A 250 -4.38 -2.89 10.07
C VAL A 250 -5.58 -2.05 10.51
N ALA A 251 -5.49 -1.49 11.71
CA ALA A 251 -6.48 -0.54 12.22
C ALA A 251 -5.82 0.47 13.15
N GLY A 252 -6.17 1.74 13.04
CA GLY A 252 -5.53 2.74 13.87
C GLY A 252 -6.21 4.10 13.86
N GLY A 253 -5.65 4.98 14.66
CA GLY A 253 -6.12 6.34 14.89
C GLY A 253 -5.67 6.84 16.27
N GLU A 254 -6.41 7.78 16.83
CA GLU A 254 -6.18 8.27 18.19
C GLU A 254 -7.06 7.51 19.19
N SER A 255 -6.48 7.16 20.33
CA SER A 255 -7.21 6.58 21.46
C SER A 255 -6.55 6.94 22.78
N ARG A 256 -7.37 7.23 23.79
CA ARG A 256 -6.87 7.39 25.16
C ARG A 256 -6.36 6.08 25.79
N ASP A 257 -6.79 4.93 25.24
CA ASP A 257 -6.43 3.60 25.73
C ASP A 257 -6.35 2.62 24.52
N PRO A 258 -5.22 2.64 23.79
CA PRO A 258 -4.99 1.75 22.65
C PRO A 258 -5.03 0.25 23.01
N GLU A 259 -4.61 -0.12 24.21
CA GLU A 259 -4.62 -1.48 24.72
C GLU A 259 -6.05 -2.00 24.87
N ALA A 260 -6.96 -1.18 25.42
CA ALA A 260 -8.37 -1.53 25.51
C ALA A 260 -9.02 -1.72 24.12
N VAL A 261 -8.59 -0.96 23.11
CA VAL A 261 -9.03 -1.16 21.72
C VAL A 261 -8.54 -2.50 21.19
N ARG A 262 -7.25 -2.81 21.32
CA ARG A 262 -6.67 -4.12 20.92
C ARG A 262 -7.42 -5.28 21.58
N ASP A 263 -7.63 -5.22 22.89
CA ASP A 263 -8.28 -6.29 23.65
C ASP A 263 -9.75 -6.46 23.25
N ALA A 264 -10.44 -5.38 22.94
CA ALA A 264 -11.81 -5.41 22.43
C ALA A 264 -11.89 -6.03 21.02
N VAL A 265 -10.92 -5.73 20.14
CA VAL A 265 -10.82 -6.34 18.81
C VAL A 265 -10.56 -7.84 18.91
N ALA A 266 -9.61 -8.25 19.77
CA ALA A 266 -9.31 -9.67 20.00
C ALA A 266 -10.51 -10.42 20.58
N ALA A 267 -11.23 -9.82 21.53
CA ALA A 267 -12.43 -10.40 22.12
C ALA A 267 -13.56 -10.56 21.10
N GLU A 268 -13.75 -9.57 20.21
CA GLU A 268 -14.76 -9.64 19.15
C GLU A 268 -14.43 -10.73 18.12
N ALA A 269 -13.16 -10.84 17.72
CA ALA A 269 -12.72 -11.92 16.84
C ALA A 269 -12.98 -13.30 17.45
N ALA A 270 -12.67 -13.47 18.74
CA ALA A 270 -12.96 -14.70 19.48
C ALA A 270 -14.49 -14.95 19.60
N ARG A 271 -15.31 -13.91 19.72
CA ARG A 271 -16.78 -14.04 19.69
C ARG A 271 -17.24 -14.50 18.32
N ILE A 272 -16.76 -13.86 17.24
CA ILE A 272 -17.10 -14.26 15.85
C ILE A 272 -16.74 -15.72 15.59
N ALA A 273 -15.57 -16.17 16.06
CA ALA A 273 -15.15 -17.57 15.91
C ALA A 273 -16.08 -18.58 16.59
N ARG A 274 -16.75 -18.18 17.68
CA ARG A 274 -17.68 -19.09 18.43
C ARG A 274 -19.13 -18.97 17.97
N GLU A 275 -19.59 -17.77 17.65
CA GLU A 275 -21.01 -17.45 17.48
C GLU A 275 -21.36 -17.09 16.03
N GLY A 276 -20.34 -16.84 15.22
CA GLY A 276 -20.49 -16.33 13.85
C GLY A 276 -20.85 -14.85 13.79
N VAL A 277 -21.02 -14.37 12.56
CA VAL A 277 -21.45 -13.01 12.22
C VAL A 277 -22.97 -12.99 12.05
N ASP A 278 -23.62 -11.97 12.55
CA ASP A 278 -25.04 -11.77 12.33
C ASP A 278 -25.38 -11.75 10.82
N PRO A 279 -26.34 -12.57 10.36
CA PRO A 279 -26.66 -12.68 8.92
C PRO A 279 -27.09 -11.36 8.29
N ALA A 280 -27.83 -10.50 9.01
CA ALA A 280 -28.29 -9.23 8.47
C ALA A 280 -27.14 -8.21 8.38
N LEU A 281 -26.20 -8.25 9.33
CA LEU A 281 -24.96 -7.47 9.28
C LEU A 281 -24.10 -7.91 8.09
N TRP A 282 -23.92 -9.22 7.89
CA TRP A 282 -23.18 -9.78 6.76
C TRP A 282 -23.72 -9.32 5.41
N GLU A 283 -25.01 -9.47 5.19
CA GLU A 283 -25.64 -9.07 3.92
C GLU A 283 -25.47 -7.56 3.62
N ARG A 284 -25.54 -6.73 4.65
CA ARG A 284 -25.34 -5.29 4.51
C ARG A 284 -23.90 -4.95 4.17
N ILE A 285 -22.93 -5.54 4.89
CA ILE A 285 -21.51 -5.33 4.67
C ILE A 285 -21.10 -5.82 3.29
N LYS A 286 -21.48 -7.05 2.92
CA LYS A 286 -21.13 -7.62 1.61
C LYS A 286 -21.61 -6.73 0.46
N LYS A 287 -22.84 -6.20 0.53
CA LYS A 287 -23.37 -5.26 -0.46
C LYS A 287 -22.63 -3.92 -0.46
N GLY A 288 -22.26 -3.40 0.72
CA GLY A 288 -21.53 -2.14 0.87
C GLY A 288 -20.13 -2.21 0.25
N VAL A 289 -19.37 -3.24 0.59
CA VAL A 289 -18.01 -3.47 0.04
C VAL A 289 -18.06 -3.65 -1.48
N TYR A 290 -18.99 -4.48 -1.99
CA TYR A 290 -19.17 -4.64 -3.43
C TYR A 290 -19.46 -3.32 -4.13
N GLY A 291 -20.40 -2.55 -3.59
CA GLY A 291 -20.77 -1.25 -4.15
C GLY A 291 -19.63 -0.24 -4.12
N SER A 292 -18.82 -0.24 -3.06
CA SER A 292 -17.62 0.61 -2.94
C SER A 292 -16.57 0.24 -4.00
N ARG A 293 -16.28 -1.05 -4.18
CA ARG A 293 -15.34 -1.53 -5.21
C ARG A 293 -15.82 -1.23 -6.64
N VAL A 294 -17.13 -1.38 -6.93
CA VAL A 294 -17.68 -0.97 -8.23
C VAL A 294 -17.54 0.53 -8.44
N ARG A 295 -17.77 1.34 -7.40
CA ARG A 295 -17.63 2.80 -7.48
C ARG A 295 -16.19 3.23 -7.71
N SER A 296 -15.21 2.53 -7.14
CA SER A 296 -13.79 2.87 -7.35
C SER A 296 -13.33 2.74 -8.80
N LEU A 297 -14.01 1.92 -9.62
CA LEU A 297 -13.75 1.82 -11.06
C LEU A 297 -14.08 3.10 -11.85
N ASN A 298 -14.76 4.09 -11.25
CA ASN A 298 -14.97 5.39 -11.88
C ASN A 298 -13.73 6.29 -11.87
N SER A 299 -12.70 5.96 -11.09
CA SER A 299 -11.41 6.64 -11.12
C SER A 299 -10.47 5.93 -12.08
N PHE A 300 -10.00 6.61 -13.11
CA PHE A 300 -9.03 6.05 -14.06
C PHE A 300 -7.70 5.75 -13.37
N GLU A 301 -7.26 6.61 -12.46
CA GLU A 301 -6.07 6.38 -11.63
C GLU A 301 -6.20 5.07 -10.84
N THR A 302 -7.27 4.92 -10.04
CA THR A 302 -7.51 3.73 -9.23
C THR A 302 -7.60 2.47 -10.10
N LEU A 303 -8.26 2.56 -11.26
CA LEU A 303 -8.38 1.46 -12.19
C LEU A 303 -7.01 1.05 -12.77
N CYS A 304 -6.22 2.00 -13.25
CA CYS A 304 -4.91 1.71 -13.85
C CYS A 304 -3.91 1.18 -12.82
N ILE A 305 -3.84 1.79 -11.62
CA ILE A 305 -2.95 1.33 -10.55
C ILE A 305 -3.38 -0.07 -10.07
N GLY A 306 -4.67 -0.28 -9.79
CA GLY A 306 -5.18 -1.58 -9.36
C GLY A 306 -4.98 -2.68 -10.40
N GLN A 307 -5.15 -2.38 -11.69
CA GLN A 307 -4.89 -3.34 -12.76
C GLN A 307 -3.39 -3.66 -12.89
N ALA A 308 -2.51 -2.67 -12.72
CA ALA A 308 -1.07 -2.90 -12.72
C ALA A 308 -0.63 -3.79 -11.53
N GLN A 309 -1.15 -3.53 -10.34
CA GLN A 309 -0.90 -4.36 -9.16
C GLN A 309 -1.39 -5.79 -9.38
N SER A 310 -2.62 -5.96 -9.90
CA SER A 310 -3.20 -7.26 -10.22
C SER A 310 -2.37 -8.01 -11.26
N PHE A 311 -1.89 -7.31 -12.31
CA PHE A 311 -1.03 -7.90 -13.33
C PHE A 311 0.25 -8.48 -12.71
N PHE A 312 0.96 -7.73 -11.87
CA PHE A 312 2.16 -8.20 -11.19
C PHE A 312 1.87 -9.34 -10.19
N ALA A 313 0.69 -9.35 -9.57
CA ALA A 313 0.22 -10.46 -8.75
C ALA A 313 -0.20 -11.69 -9.58
N GLY A 314 -0.29 -11.58 -10.92
CA GLY A 314 -0.72 -12.65 -11.82
C GLY A 314 -2.23 -12.84 -11.85
N SER A 315 -3.00 -11.80 -11.50
CA SER A 315 -4.47 -11.78 -11.51
C SER A 315 -5.00 -10.67 -12.44
N ASP A 316 -6.30 -10.52 -12.48
CA ASP A 316 -7.00 -9.46 -13.20
C ASP A 316 -8.01 -8.79 -12.26
N LEU A 317 -7.84 -7.50 -12.02
CA LEU A 317 -8.73 -6.71 -11.16
C LEU A 317 -10.20 -6.89 -11.55
N LEU A 318 -10.51 -6.93 -12.86
CA LEU A 318 -11.87 -6.99 -13.36
C LEU A 318 -12.56 -8.34 -13.11
N ARG A 319 -11.82 -9.36 -12.62
CA ARG A 319 -12.39 -10.64 -12.17
C ARG A 319 -13.03 -10.56 -10.77
N PHE A 320 -12.81 -9.47 -10.02
CA PHE A 320 -13.34 -9.37 -8.66
C PHE A 320 -14.86 -9.58 -8.53
N PRO A 321 -15.74 -9.15 -9.47
CA PRO A 321 -17.17 -9.33 -9.28
C PRO A 321 -17.62 -10.79 -9.25
N GLU A 322 -16.96 -11.62 -10.06
CA GLU A 322 -17.23 -13.05 -10.12
C GLU A 322 -16.74 -13.74 -8.83
N MET A 323 -15.51 -13.47 -8.42
CA MET A 323 -14.91 -14.05 -7.22
C MET A 323 -15.61 -13.59 -5.94
N PHE A 324 -15.96 -12.30 -5.86
CA PHE A 324 -16.63 -11.71 -4.70
C PHE A 324 -18.00 -12.37 -4.40
N ARG A 325 -18.75 -12.73 -5.45
CA ARG A 325 -20.04 -13.44 -5.28
C ARG A 325 -19.87 -14.79 -4.59
N GLN A 326 -18.75 -15.47 -4.84
CA GLN A 326 -18.47 -16.80 -4.29
C GLN A 326 -18.02 -16.78 -2.83
N ILE A 327 -17.59 -15.62 -2.31
CA ILE A 327 -17.17 -15.49 -0.91
C ILE A 327 -18.39 -15.63 0.00
N THR A 328 -18.30 -16.55 0.95
CA THR A 328 -19.33 -16.82 1.95
C THR A 328 -19.02 -16.13 3.28
N ARG A 329 -19.99 -16.06 4.16
CA ARG A 329 -19.82 -15.56 5.51
C ARG A 329 -18.81 -16.44 6.28
N GLU A 330 -18.93 -17.75 6.13
CA GLU A 330 -18.08 -18.75 6.74
C GLU A 330 -16.61 -18.62 6.32
N ASP A 331 -16.34 -18.21 5.07
CA ASP A 331 -14.98 -17.93 4.61
C ASP A 331 -14.34 -16.78 5.40
N VAL A 332 -15.11 -15.72 5.64
CA VAL A 332 -14.64 -14.53 6.38
C VAL A 332 -14.48 -14.86 7.88
N GLU A 333 -15.44 -15.58 8.46
CA GLU A 333 -15.37 -16.05 9.84
C GLU A 333 -14.12 -16.92 10.07
N ALA A 334 -13.83 -17.82 9.13
CA ALA A 334 -12.64 -18.68 9.18
C ALA A 334 -11.33 -17.87 9.08
N LEU A 335 -11.29 -16.84 8.23
CA LEU A 335 -10.12 -15.96 8.13
C LEU A 335 -9.91 -15.18 9.44
N ILE A 336 -10.95 -14.58 10.01
CA ILE A 336 -10.88 -13.85 11.27
C ILE A 336 -10.40 -14.78 12.38
N ALA A 337 -10.97 -15.97 12.51
CA ALA A 337 -10.60 -16.95 13.52
C ALA A 337 -9.14 -17.42 13.41
N ARG A 338 -8.61 -17.49 12.20
CA ARG A 338 -7.22 -17.92 11.93
C ARG A 338 -6.21 -16.81 12.13
N TRP A 339 -6.53 -15.58 11.74
CA TRP A 339 -5.57 -14.48 11.75
C TRP A 339 -5.63 -13.63 13.01
N VAL A 340 -6.83 -13.29 13.50
CA VAL A 340 -6.98 -12.37 14.63
C VAL A 340 -6.88 -13.12 15.95
N ILE A 341 -5.68 -13.61 16.21
CA ILE A 341 -5.28 -14.34 17.44
C ILE A 341 -4.12 -13.62 18.12
N PRO A 342 -3.95 -13.75 19.44
CA PRO A 342 -2.95 -12.99 20.19
C PRO A 342 -1.53 -13.09 19.64
N GLU A 343 -1.11 -14.24 19.14
CA GLU A 343 0.24 -14.48 18.63
C GLU A 343 0.53 -13.76 17.32
N ARG A 344 -0.51 -13.35 16.59
CA ARG A 344 -0.40 -12.63 15.32
C ARG A 344 -0.68 -11.12 15.44
N LEU A 345 -1.10 -10.67 16.62
CA LEU A 345 -1.38 -9.26 16.88
C LEU A 345 -0.13 -8.51 17.31
N ALA A 346 0.01 -7.31 16.80
CA ALA A 346 0.99 -6.32 17.25
C ALA A 346 0.30 -4.97 17.42
N LEU A 347 0.65 -4.26 18.48
CA LEU A 347 0.22 -2.90 18.75
C LEU A 347 1.43 -1.98 18.72
N SER A 348 1.36 -0.93 17.91
CA SER A 348 2.30 0.18 17.92
C SER A 348 1.61 1.42 18.47
N VAL A 349 2.26 2.14 19.39
CA VAL A 349 1.70 3.33 20.02
C VAL A 349 2.74 4.43 20.04
N VAL A 350 2.35 5.62 19.58
CA VAL A 350 3.06 6.87 19.86
C VAL A 350 2.35 7.59 20.99
N ARG A 351 3.06 7.79 22.10
CA ARG A 351 2.53 8.44 23.31
C ARG A 351 3.01 9.89 23.43
N PRO A 352 2.27 10.75 24.15
CA PRO A 352 2.74 12.06 24.52
C PRO A 352 4.11 12.00 25.22
N GLY A 353 5.06 12.84 24.79
CA GLY A 353 6.33 13.03 25.49
C GLY A 353 6.12 13.80 26.80
N GLU A 354 7.13 13.75 27.70
CA GLU A 354 7.07 14.43 29.02
C GLU A 354 6.85 15.95 28.89
N GLU A 355 7.34 16.58 27.83
CA GLU A 355 7.17 18.02 27.56
C GLU A 355 5.73 18.39 27.14
N ALA A 356 4.94 17.46 26.65
CA ALA A 356 3.54 17.71 26.26
C ALA A 356 2.56 17.63 27.43
N LEU A 357 3.02 17.16 28.60
CA LEU A 357 2.23 17.00 29.83
C LEU A 357 2.44 18.15 30.85
N ALA A 358 3.33 19.10 30.55
CA ALA A 358 3.64 20.27 31.35
C ALA A 358 2.90 21.52 30.82
#